data_85c765a18e6378c70103a5193475640d
#
_entry.id   85c765a18e6378c70103a5193475640d
#
_cell.length_a   1.000
_cell.length_b   1.000
_cell.length_c   1.000
_cell.angle_alpha   90.00
_cell.angle_beta   90.00
_cell.angle_gamma   90.00
#
_symmetry.space_group_name_H-M   'P 1'
#
loop_
_entity.id
_entity.type
_entity.pdbx_description
1 polymer ?
#
loop_
_entity_poly.entity_id
_entity_poly.type
_entity_poly.pdbx_seq_one_letter_code
_entity_poly.pdbx_strand_id
1 'polypeptide(L)'
;MFKHILFPTDGAMTSKHIISECIGFAKDAGAIVTALHVMPRYSRAYDEEGAQAFRRECVSAAEEFLEEINTVARDAGVPCNPLHATSDYPYDAILRIAEEKHCDLIVMASHGRKGVKGMLINSETQKVLTHTKLPVLVFR
;
A
#
# COMPACT_ATOMS: atom_id res chain seq x y z
N MET A 1 -17.11 -3.04 12.90
CA MET A 1 -17.51 -2.07 11.86
C MET A 1 -16.72 -2.25 10.58
N PHE A 2 -15.41 -2.04 10.58
CA PHE A 2 -14.58 -2.32 9.42
C PHE A 2 -14.14 -3.77 9.42
N LYS A 3 -14.28 -4.44 8.28
CA LYS A 3 -13.98 -5.87 8.14
C LYS A 3 -12.83 -6.18 7.22
N HIS A 4 -12.58 -5.32 6.25
CA HIS A 4 -11.52 -5.53 5.26
C HIS A 4 -10.83 -4.21 4.93
N ILE A 5 -9.59 -4.10 5.35
CA ILE A 5 -8.78 -2.91 5.19
C ILE A 5 -7.87 -3.07 3.98
N LEU A 6 -7.84 -2.07 3.10
CA LEU A 6 -6.78 -1.94 2.10
C LEU A 6 -5.68 -1.05 2.67
N PHE A 7 -4.47 -1.58 2.70
CA PHE A 7 -3.29 -0.84 3.15
C PHE A 7 -2.30 -0.69 2.01
N PRO A 8 -2.39 0.41 1.23
CA PRO A 8 -1.38 0.71 0.22
C PRO A 8 -0.05 1.09 0.88
N THR A 9 1.02 0.58 0.31
CA THR A 9 2.37 0.88 0.78
C THR A 9 3.18 1.50 -0.34
N ASP A 10 4.08 2.39 -0.02
CA ASP A 10 5.07 2.93 -0.95
C ASP A 10 6.44 2.23 -0.78
N GLY A 11 6.38 0.96 -0.41
CA GLY A 11 7.56 0.10 -0.28
C GLY A 11 8.44 0.51 0.90
N ALA A 12 9.74 0.60 0.65
CA ALA A 12 10.73 0.96 1.67
C ALA A 12 10.47 2.32 2.32
N MET A 13 9.62 3.14 1.70
CA MET A 13 9.26 4.45 2.24
C MET A 13 8.23 4.36 3.36
N THR A 14 7.50 3.25 3.46
CA THR A 14 6.53 3.05 4.53
C THR A 14 7.26 2.76 5.84
N SER A 15 7.02 3.56 6.86
CA SER A 15 7.70 3.39 8.15
C SER A 15 7.16 2.19 8.91
N LYS A 16 8.02 1.58 9.73
CA LYS A 16 7.62 0.47 10.61
C LYS A 16 6.54 0.90 11.60
N HIS A 17 6.58 2.16 12.03
CA HIS A 17 5.57 2.72 12.92
C HIS A 17 4.18 2.68 12.27
N ILE A 18 4.06 3.12 11.02
CA ILE A 18 2.78 3.11 10.29
C ILE A 18 2.28 1.67 10.08
N ILE A 19 3.18 0.75 9.77
CA ILE A 19 2.81 -0.66 9.63
C ILE A 19 2.22 -1.17 10.95
N SER A 20 2.89 -0.91 12.06
CA SER A 20 2.41 -1.32 13.38
C SER A 20 1.06 -0.70 13.75
N GLU A 21 0.88 0.58 13.45
CA GLU A 21 -0.38 1.29 13.70
C GLU A 21 -1.52 0.69 12.88
N CYS A 22 -1.27 0.42 11.59
CA CYS A 22 -2.28 -0.18 10.72
C CYS A 22 -2.69 -1.57 11.20
N ILE A 23 -1.71 -2.41 11.51
CA ILE A 23 -1.97 -3.78 11.97
C ILE A 23 -2.65 -3.78 13.35
N GLY A 24 -2.24 -2.89 14.25
CA GLY A 24 -2.89 -2.72 15.56
C GLY A 24 -4.34 -2.30 15.41
N PHE A 25 -4.63 -1.36 14.53
CA PHE A 25 -5.99 -0.94 14.21
C PHE A 25 -6.81 -2.11 13.66
N ALA A 26 -6.26 -2.87 12.73
CA ALA A 26 -6.95 -4.02 12.13
C ALA A 26 -7.27 -5.09 13.20
N LYS A 27 -6.32 -5.32 14.11
CA LYS A 27 -6.52 -6.26 15.23
C LYS A 27 -7.68 -5.82 16.11
N ASP A 28 -7.70 -4.56 16.51
CA ASP A 28 -8.76 -4.01 17.35
C ASP A 28 -10.14 -4.05 16.67
N ALA A 29 -10.16 -3.83 15.36
CA ALA A 29 -11.39 -3.87 14.58
C ALA A 29 -11.85 -5.30 14.23
N GLY A 30 -11.01 -6.30 14.41
CA GLY A 30 -11.27 -7.65 13.95
C GLY A 30 -11.28 -7.77 12.42
N ALA A 31 -10.49 -6.93 11.74
CA ALA A 31 -10.47 -6.85 10.29
C ALA A 31 -9.33 -7.68 9.68
N ILE A 32 -9.52 -8.07 8.42
CA ILE A 32 -8.43 -8.59 7.59
C ILE A 32 -7.79 -7.43 6.83
N VAL A 33 -6.55 -7.62 6.40
CA VAL A 33 -5.78 -6.59 5.69
C VAL A 33 -5.33 -7.12 4.32
N THR A 34 -5.54 -6.32 3.29
CA THR A 34 -4.86 -6.49 2.01
C THR A 34 -3.77 -5.44 1.94
N ALA A 35 -2.51 -5.88 2.02
CA ALA A 35 -1.36 -5.00 1.88
C ALA A 35 -1.02 -4.89 0.39
N LEU A 36 -1.06 -3.69 -0.15
CA LEU A 36 -0.88 -3.46 -1.58
C LEU A 36 0.38 -2.64 -1.85
N HIS A 37 1.19 -3.10 -2.77
CA HIS A 37 2.27 -2.32 -3.36
C HIS A 37 2.02 -2.13 -4.85
N VAL A 38 2.03 -0.88 -5.31
CA VAL A 38 1.85 -0.56 -6.72
C VAL A 38 3.22 -0.25 -7.33
N MET A 39 3.61 -1.05 -8.32
CA MET A 39 4.87 -0.89 -9.04
C MET A 39 4.67 -0.01 -10.27
N PRO A 40 5.68 0.79 -10.66
CA PRO A 40 5.61 1.54 -11.90
C PRO A 40 5.63 0.60 -13.10
N ARG A 41 5.03 1.05 -14.19
CA ARG A 41 5.15 0.35 -15.47
C ARG A 41 6.55 0.55 -16.04
N TYR A 42 6.87 -0.34 -16.97
CA TYR A 42 8.11 -0.29 -17.72
C TYR A 42 8.27 1.04 -18.48
N SER A 43 9.48 1.61 -18.40
CA SER A 43 9.84 2.78 -19.20
C SER A 43 10.32 2.35 -20.60
N ARG A 44 9.87 3.07 -21.63
CA ARG A 44 10.30 2.87 -23.02
C ARG A 44 11.81 3.09 -23.24
N ALA A 45 12.52 3.59 -22.24
CA ALA A 45 13.98 3.80 -22.31
C ALA A 45 14.79 2.50 -22.26
N TYR A 46 14.16 1.38 -21.91
CA TYR A 46 14.82 0.08 -21.83
C TYR A 46 14.47 -0.78 -23.04
N ASP A 47 15.39 -1.64 -23.47
CA ASP A 47 15.10 -2.70 -24.40
C ASP A 47 14.30 -3.80 -23.68
N GLU A 48 13.90 -4.86 -24.41
CA GLU A 48 13.09 -5.94 -23.86
C GLU A 48 13.78 -6.66 -22.70
N GLU A 49 15.09 -6.91 -22.82
CA GLU A 49 15.88 -7.54 -21.77
C GLU A 49 15.99 -6.65 -20.53
N GLY A 50 16.23 -5.36 -20.71
CA GLY A 50 16.25 -4.38 -19.64
C GLY A 50 14.89 -4.23 -18.96
N ALA A 51 13.80 -4.34 -19.72
CA ALA A 51 12.44 -4.33 -19.20
C ALA A 51 12.17 -5.50 -18.29
N GLN A 52 12.58 -6.69 -18.69
CA GLN A 52 12.42 -7.91 -17.88
C GLN A 52 13.24 -7.84 -16.60
N ALA A 53 14.49 -7.35 -16.68
CA ALA A 53 15.35 -7.16 -15.52
C ALA A 53 14.73 -6.16 -14.54
N PHE A 54 14.23 -5.04 -15.03
CA PHE A 54 13.55 -4.02 -14.22
C PHE A 54 12.33 -4.60 -13.51
N ARG A 55 11.50 -5.35 -14.24
CA ARG A 55 10.30 -5.98 -13.67
C ARG A 55 10.67 -6.96 -12.56
N ARG A 56 11.69 -7.80 -12.77
CA ARG A 56 12.15 -8.75 -11.75
C ARG A 56 12.61 -8.05 -10.48
N GLU A 57 13.36 -6.96 -10.63
CA GLU A 57 13.81 -6.17 -9.48
C GLU A 57 12.64 -5.54 -8.73
N CYS A 58 11.68 -4.98 -9.45
CA CYS A 58 10.48 -4.37 -8.84
C CYS A 58 9.63 -5.42 -8.10
N VAL A 59 9.41 -6.58 -8.70
CA VAL A 59 8.65 -7.66 -8.07
C VAL A 59 9.37 -8.18 -6.83
N SER A 60 10.67 -8.41 -6.93
CA SER A 60 11.48 -8.89 -5.80
C SER A 60 11.44 -7.90 -4.62
N ALA A 61 11.59 -6.61 -4.91
CA ALA A 61 11.50 -5.56 -3.88
C ALA A 61 10.10 -5.50 -3.27
N ALA A 62 9.06 -5.58 -4.10
CA ALA A 62 7.66 -5.58 -3.63
C ALA A 62 7.38 -6.76 -2.70
N GLU A 63 7.80 -7.95 -3.08
CA GLU A 63 7.62 -9.15 -2.26
C GLU A 63 8.31 -9.04 -0.90
N GLU A 64 9.51 -8.45 -0.88
CA GLU A 64 10.26 -8.23 0.35
C GLU A 64 9.53 -7.27 1.30
N PHE A 65 9.04 -6.15 0.80
CA PHE A 65 8.28 -5.19 1.60
C PHE A 65 6.96 -5.76 2.10
N LEU A 66 6.26 -6.47 1.24
CA LEU A 66 4.98 -7.08 1.59
C LEU A 66 5.17 -8.20 2.62
N GLU A 67 6.26 -8.95 2.54
CA GLU A 67 6.58 -9.97 3.55
C GLU A 67 6.88 -9.36 4.92
N GLU A 68 7.52 -8.19 4.96
CA GLU A 68 7.72 -7.45 6.21
C GLU A 68 6.37 -7.14 6.87
N ILE A 69 5.41 -6.64 6.10
CA ILE A 69 4.06 -6.34 6.60
C ILE A 69 3.35 -7.62 7.03
N ASN A 70 3.45 -8.67 6.23
CA ASN A 70 2.82 -9.95 6.52
C ASN A 70 3.37 -10.57 7.81
N THR A 71 4.65 -10.42 8.08
CA THR A 71 5.27 -10.89 9.31
C THR A 71 4.71 -10.16 10.54
N VAL A 72 4.59 -8.83 10.47
CA VAL A 72 4.00 -8.03 11.55
C VAL A 72 2.54 -8.45 11.78
N ALA A 73 1.78 -8.65 10.72
CA ALA A 73 0.39 -9.08 10.80
C ALA A 73 0.27 -10.47 11.43
N ARG A 74 1.10 -11.40 11.01
CA ARG A 74 1.11 -12.78 11.52
C ARG A 74 1.42 -12.79 13.02
N ASP A 75 2.42 -12.04 13.45
CA ASP A 75 2.80 -11.95 14.87
C ASP A 75 1.69 -11.34 15.72
N ALA A 76 0.87 -10.47 15.13
CA ALA A 76 -0.27 -9.87 15.80
C ALA A 76 -1.56 -10.71 15.71
N GLY A 77 -1.57 -11.77 14.92
CA GLY A 77 -2.74 -12.61 14.68
C GLY A 77 -3.76 -11.97 13.73
N VAL A 78 -3.31 -11.07 12.85
CA VAL A 78 -4.17 -10.40 11.86
C VAL A 78 -4.03 -11.09 10.51
N PRO A 79 -5.12 -11.57 9.90
CA PRO A 79 -5.05 -12.12 8.54
C PRO A 79 -4.63 -11.03 7.56
N CYS A 80 -3.59 -11.30 6.77
CA CYS A 80 -3.04 -10.35 5.81
C CYS A 80 -2.78 -11.03 4.47
N ASN A 81 -3.27 -10.41 3.40
CA ASN A 81 -3.05 -10.86 2.03
C ASN A 81 -2.16 -9.85 1.32
N PRO A 82 -0.88 -10.20 1.06
CA PRO A 82 -0.02 -9.32 0.29
C PRO A 82 -0.38 -9.37 -1.19
N LEU A 83 -0.37 -8.21 -1.84
CA LEU A 83 -0.72 -8.07 -3.24
C LEU A 83 0.14 -6.98 -3.88
N HIS A 84 0.65 -7.24 -5.07
CA HIS A 84 1.29 -6.20 -5.86
C HIS A 84 0.57 -6.01 -7.19
N ALA A 85 0.61 -4.79 -7.70
CA ALA A 85 0.00 -4.42 -8.97
C ALA A 85 0.95 -3.49 -9.71
N THR A 86 0.74 -3.35 -11.01
CA THR A 86 1.53 -2.47 -11.86
C THR A 86 0.63 -1.36 -12.41
N SER A 87 1.01 -0.11 -12.20
CA SER A 87 0.28 1.04 -12.74
C SER A 87 1.16 2.28 -12.69
N ASP A 88 0.97 3.17 -13.66
CA ASP A 88 1.61 4.49 -13.65
C ASP A 88 0.86 5.47 -12.74
N TYR A 89 -0.35 5.10 -12.31
CA TYR A 89 -1.21 5.91 -11.48
C TYR A 89 -1.58 5.13 -10.22
N PRO A 90 -0.75 5.20 -9.15
CA PRO A 90 -0.97 4.41 -7.95
C PRO A 90 -2.37 4.58 -7.35
N TYR A 91 -2.91 5.81 -7.30
CA TYR A 91 -4.23 6.06 -6.75
C TYR A 91 -5.33 5.29 -7.50
N ASP A 92 -5.22 5.20 -8.82
CA ASP A 92 -6.20 4.47 -9.65
C ASP A 92 -6.18 2.97 -9.34
N ALA A 93 -4.99 2.39 -9.23
CA ALA A 93 -4.83 0.99 -8.84
C ALA A 93 -5.38 0.74 -7.42
N ILE A 94 -5.13 1.66 -6.49
CA ILE A 94 -5.62 1.57 -5.11
C ILE A 94 -7.16 1.51 -5.10
N LEU A 95 -7.81 2.42 -5.82
CA LEU A 95 -9.28 2.49 -5.86
C LEU A 95 -9.88 1.26 -6.51
N ARG A 96 -9.30 0.81 -7.62
CA ARG A 96 -9.75 -0.38 -8.34
C ARG A 96 -9.65 -1.64 -7.49
N ILE A 97 -8.53 -1.82 -6.82
CA ILE A 97 -8.29 -2.99 -5.97
C ILE A 97 -9.18 -2.96 -4.72
N ALA A 98 -9.39 -1.78 -4.13
CA ALA A 98 -10.31 -1.63 -3.02
C ALA A 98 -11.71 -2.14 -3.39
N GLU A 99 -12.18 -1.81 -4.59
CA GLU A 99 -13.47 -2.27 -5.09
C GLU A 99 -13.46 -3.77 -5.40
N GLU A 100 -12.47 -4.25 -6.13
CA GLU A 100 -12.35 -5.67 -6.51
C GLU A 100 -12.29 -6.60 -5.31
N LYS A 101 -11.61 -6.17 -4.24
CA LYS A 101 -11.44 -6.96 -3.02
C LYS A 101 -12.51 -6.70 -1.97
N HIS A 102 -13.48 -5.86 -2.26
CA HIS A 102 -14.55 -5.48 -1.34
C HIS A 102 -14.03 -4.93 -0.01
N CYS A 103 -13.00 -4.09 -0.08
CA CYS A 103 -12.50 -3.39 1.10
C CYS A 103 -13.51 -2.33 1.55
N ASP A 104 -13.61 -2.10 2.85
CA ASP A 104 -14.53 -1.13 3.43
C ASP A 104 -13.80 0.04 4.13
N LEU A 105 -12.49 0.00 4.14
CA LEU A 105 -11.63 1.06 4.67
C LEU A 105 -10.31 1.06 3.94
N ILE A 106 -9.80 2.25 3.63
CA ILE A 106 -8.43 2.43 3.14
C ILE A 106 -7.61 3.07 4.27
N VAL A 107 -6.46 2.50 4.59
CA VAL A 107 -5.53 3.06 5.57
C VAL A 107 -4.28 3.51 4.83
N MET A 108 -3.91 4.77 4.98
CA MET A 108 -2.76 5.35 4.30
C MET A 108 -1.88 6.12 5.28
N ALA A 109 -0.60 6.24 4.93
CA ALA A 109 0.30 7.17 5.60
C ALA A 109 0.16 8.57 5.00
N SER A 110 0.26 9.60 5.83
CA SER A 110 0.25 10.98 5.34
C SER A 110 1.52 11.31 4.56
N HIS A 111 2.65 10.69 4.95
CA HIS A 111 3.97 10.88 4.36
C HIS A 111 4.69 9.55 4.27
N GLY A 112 5.56 9.41 3.26
CA GLY A 112 6.53 8.33 3.23
C GLY A 112 7.66 8.58 4.26
N ARG A 113 8.59 7.62 4.37
CA ARG A 113 9.72 7.67 5.30
C ARG A 113 10.57 8.96 5.16
N LYS A 114 10.63 9.51 3.95
CA LYS A 114 11.33 10.76 3.63
C LYS A 114 10.35 11.91 3.33
N GLY A 115 9.26 12.00 4.11
CA GLY A 115 8.25 13.02 3.89
C GLY A 115 8.83 14.42 3.68
N VAL A 116 8.26 15.19 2.76
CA VAL A 116 8.71 16.55 2.46
C VAL A 116 8.29 17.47 3.61
N LYS A 117 9.26 18.17 4.17
CA LYS A 117 9.02 19.11 5.27
C LYS A 117 8.05 20.21 4.82
N GLY A 118 7.00 20.43 5.60
CA GLY A 118 5.98 21.43 5.30
C GLY A 118 4.78 20.89 4.52
N MET A 119 4.83 19.67 4.00
CA MET A 119 3.66 19.04 3.38
C MET A 119 2.85 18.30 4.44
N LEU A 120 1.54 18.54 4.46
CA LEU A 120 0.63 17.90 5.41
C LEU A 120 0.29 16.47 5.00
N ILE A 121 0.08 16.25 3.70
CA ILE A 121 -0.33 14.96 3.13
C ILE A 121 0.38 14.79 1.79
N ASN A 122 0.88 13.59 1.49
CA ASN A 122 1.52 13.33 0.20
C ASN A 122 0.51 13.32 -0.95
N SER A 123 0.98 13.47 -2.18
CA SER A 123 0.13 13.64 -3.36
C SER A 123 -0.76 12.44 -3.65
N GLU A 124 -0.27 11.22 -3.45
CA GLU A 124 -1.07 10.01 -3.71
C GLU A 124 -2.20 9.87 -2.69
N THR A 125 -1.94 10.17 -1.41
CA THR A 125 -2.97 10.19 -0.39
C THR A 125 -4.04 11.22 -0.72
N GLN A 126 -3.66 12.41 -1.18
CA GLN A 126 -4.59 13.44 -1.61
C GLN A 126 -5.47 12.97 -2.77
N LYS A 127 -4.90 12.29 -3.75
CA LYS A 127 -5.64 11.75 -4.90
C LYS A 127 -6.64 10.68 -4.48
N VAL A 128 -6.23 9.79 -3.58
CA VAL A 128 -7.14 8.78 -3.03
C VAL A 128 -8.30 9.45 -2.29
N LEU A 129 -8.02 10.40 -1.41
CA LEU A 129 -9.05 11.14 -0.67
C LEU A 129 -10.03 11.85 -1.59
N THR A 130 -9.55 12.41 -2.69
CA THR A 130 -10.38 13.14 -3.65
C THR A 130 -11.32 12.23 -4.42
N HIS A 131 -10.89 11.01 -4.75
CA HIS A 131 -11.60 10.14 -5.69
C HIS A 131 -12.32 8.96 -5.06
N THR A 132 -12.00 8.60 -3.81
CA THR A 132 -12.62 7.44 -3.17
C THR A 132 -14.00 7.74 -2.61
N LYS A 133 -14.84 6.70 -2.59
CA LYS A 133 -16.12 6.71 -1.86
C LYS A 133 -16.00 6.02 -0.50
N LEU A 134 -14.86 5.40 -0.23
CA LEU A 134 -14.64 4.68 1.03
C LEU A 134 -14.08 5.62 2.09
N PRO A 135 -14.33 5.31 3.37
CA PRO A 135 -13.60 5.96 4.45
C PRO A 135 -12.10 5.75 4.30
N VAL A 136 -11.33 6.77 4.66
CA VAL A 136 -9.87 6.71 4.65
C VAL A 136 -9.35 7.12 6.02
N LEU A 137 -8.55 6.26 6.61
CA LEU A 137 -7.83 6.56 7.84
C LEU A 137 -6.40 6.92 7.48
N VAL A 138 -5.95 8.10 7.88
CA VAL A 138 -4.61 8.60 7.56
C VAL A 138 -3.78 8.65 8.83
N PHE A 139 -2.71 7.87 8.88
CA PHE A 139 -1.71 7.94 9.96
C PHE A 139 -0.63 8.95 9.59
N ARG A 140 -0.22 9.74 10.57
CA ARG A 140 0.78 10.80 10.40
C ARG A 140 2.16 10.38 10.87
#